data_07b741bb2d83413fdb3d8659f2616f2a
#
_entry.id   07b741bb2d83413fdb3d8659f2616f2a
#
_cell.length_a   1.000
_cell.length_b   1.000
_cell.length_c   1.000
_cell.angle_alpha   90.00
_cell.angle_beta   90.00
_cell.angle_gamma   90.00
#
_symmetry.space_group_name_H-M   'P 1'
#
loop_
_entity.id
_entity.type
_entity.pdbx_description
1 polymer ?
#
loop_
_entity_poly.entity_id
_entity_poly.type
_entity_poly.pdbx_seq_one_letter_code
_entity_poly.pdbx_strand_id
1 'polypeptide(L)'
;GDLYSVNQTTAENVDQLFARNERLVAIFDTEQGPMAMVLVGAMIVAGIETVWSGHEAPRRHEPVRVAYQPEQLDSIHLEKGAEMGRFKLGSTVVLLFGKDAVNWQDHLKAESPLKLGERIATTQPTPAETAPTA
;
A
#
# COMPACT_ATOMS: atom_id res chain seq x y z
N GLY A 1 -4.28 -7.77 14.35
CA GLY A 1 -5.04 -8.59 13.40
C GLY A 1 -4.70 -10.08 13.49
N ASP A 2 -5.43 -10.89 12.76
CA ASP A 2 -5.15 -12.33 12.64
C ASP A 2 -3.94 -12.57 11.72
N LEU A 3 -3.42 -13.80 11.73
CA LEU A 3 -2.31 -14.22 10.88
C LEU A 3 -2.65 -15.52 10.13
N TYR A 4 -3.75 -15.48 9.38
CA TYR A 4 -4.10 -16.61 8.51
C TYR A 4 -3.10 -16.75 7.37
N SER A 5 -2.86 -17.99 6.93
CA SER A 5 -2.10 -18.23 5.72
C SER A 5 -2.84 -17.66 4.51
N VAL A 6 -2.14 -16.91 3.67
CA VAL A 6 -2.70 -16.38 2.41
C VAL A 6 -2.36 -17.35 1.29
N ASN A 7 -3.17 -18.40 1.15
CA ASN A 7 -3.16 -19.32 0.02
C ASN A 7 -4.59 -19.50 -0.49
N GLN A 8 -4.75 -20.07 -1.65
CA GLN A 8 -6.05 -20.22 -2.29
C GLN A 8 -7.07 -20.93 -1.39
N THR A 9 -6.70 -22.07 -0.82
CA THR A 9 -7.60 -22.86 0.04
C THR A 9 -8.06 -22.05 1.25
N THR A 10 -7.16 -21.35 1.93
CA THR A 10 -7.52 -20.53 3.09
C THR A 10 -8.37 -19.33 2.67
N ALA A 11 -8.03 -18.68 1.55
CA ALA A 11 -8.77 -17.54 1.04
C ALA A 11 -10.21 -17.87 0.67
N GLU A 12 -10.45 -19.08 0.17
CA GLU A 12 -11.79 -19.60 -0.20
C GLU A 12 -12.62 -20.03 1.03
N ASN A 13 -11.99 -20.40 2.14
CA ASN A 13 -12.67 -20.98 3.31
C ASN A 13 -12.71 -20.08 4.55
N VAL A 14 -11.93 -19.03 4.58
CA VAL A 14 -11.94 -18.05 5.69
C VAL A 14 -12.59 -16.77 5.21
N ASP A 15 -13.79 -16.51 5.71
CA ASP A 15 -14.51 -15.29 5.37
C ASP A 15 -13.72 -14.04 5.79
N GLN A 16 -13.66 -13.07 4.89
CA GLN A 16 -12.96 -11.79 5.07
C GLN A 16 -11.47 -11.93 5.48
N LEU A 17 -10.78 -12.95 5.05
CA LEU A 17 -9.39 -13.25 5.42
C LEU A 17 -8.48 -12.02 5.32
N PHE A 18 -8.47 -11.35 4.16
CA PHE A 18 -7.64 -10.15 3.95
C PHE A 18 -8.06 -8.97 4.83
N ALA A 19 -9.34 -8.89 5.23
CA ALA A 19 -9.82 -7.88 6.14
C ALA A 19 -9.50 -8.20 7.60
N ARG A 20 -9.20 -9.43 7.95
CA ARG A 20 -8.88 -9.88 9.29
C ARG A 20 -7.39 -9.95 9.57
N ASN A 21 -6.59 -10.31 8.58
CA ASN A 21 -5.14 -10.40 8.75
C ASN A 21 -4.54 -9.06 9.14
N GLU A 22 -3.53 -9.13 10.01
CA GLU A 22 -2.75 -7.97 10.42
C GLU A 22 -2.19 -7.24 9.19
N ARG A 23 -2.17 -5.93 9.27
CA ARG A 23 -1.74 -5.08 8.15
C ARG A 23 -1.12 -3.78 8.61
N LEU A 24 -0.30 -3.24 7.75
CA LEU A 24 0.10 -1.85 7.78
C LEU A 24 -0.67 -1.09 6.69
N VAL A 25 -1.22 0.05 7.04
CA VAL A 25 -1.82 1.00 6.09
C VAL A 25 -0.97 2.25 6.09
N ALA A 26 -0.35 2.56 4.96
CA ALA A 26 0.36 3.80 4.75
C ALA A 26 -0.42 4.66 3.74
N ILE A 27 -0.70 5.90 4.14
CA ILE A 27 -1.38 6.88 3.30
C ILE A 27 -0.38 7.96 2.95
N PHE A 28 -0.23 8.23 1.67
CA PHE A 28 0.69 9.22 1.12
C PHE A 28 -0.10 10.31 0.41
N ASP A 29 0.34 11.54 0.58
CA ASP A 29 -0.04 12.65 -0.28
C ASP A 29 0.89 12.63 -1.50
N THR A 30 0.30 12.60 -2.70
CA THR A 30 1.03 12.58 -3.96
C THR A 30 0.57 13.71 -4.87
N GLU A 31 1.34 13.97 -5.94
CA GLU A 31 0.95 14.94 -6.98
C GLU A 31 -0.42 14.63 -7.63
N GLN A 32 -0.85 13.37 -7.59
CA GLN A 32 -2.14 12.91 -8.13
C GLN A 32 -3.21 12.76 -7.06
N GLY A 33 -2.99 13.32 -5.87
CA GLY A 33 -3.86 13.19 -4.72
C GLY A 33 -3.48 12.03 -3.81
N PRO A 34 -4.32 11.69 -2.83
CA PRO A 34 -3.99 10.68 -1.84
C PRO A 34 -3.90 9.28 -2.44
N MET A 35 -2.88 8.53 -2.00
CA MET A 35 -2.68 7.12 -2.32
C MET A 35 -2.56 6.34 -1.03
N ALA A 36 -3.18 5.17 -0.95
CA ALA A 36 -2.97 4.25 0.16
C ALA A 36 -2.32 2.96 -0.31
N MET A 37 -1.33 2.49 0.44
CA MET A 37 -0.74 1.16 0.33
C MET A 37 -1.09 0.36 1.57
N VAL A 38 -1.80 -0.76 1.37
CA VAL A 38 -2.16 -1.68 2.45
C VAL A 38 -1.29 -2.92 2.30
N LEU A 39 -0.39 -3.10 3.24
CA LEU A 39 0.50 -4.26 3.29
C LEU A 39 -0.13 -5.28 4.24
N VAL A 40 -0.62 -6.38 3.69
CA VAL A 40 -1.32 -7.42 4.46
C VAL A 40 -0.34 -8.52 4.85
N GLY A 41 -0.21 -8.75 6.16
CA GLY A 41 0.57 -9.83 6.73
C GLY A 41 -0.12 -11.19 6.59
N ALA A 42 0.64 -12.22 6.87
CA ALA A 42 0.17 -13.61 6.91
C ALA A 42 1.06 -14.43 7.85
N MET A 43 0.64 -15.65 8.15
CA MET A 43 1.34 -16.55 9.09
C MET A 43 2.84 -16.69 8.79
N ILE A 44 3.21 -16.85 7.53
CA ILE A 44 4.60 -17.05 7.11
C ILE A 44 5.28 -15.78 6.59
N VAL A 45 4.59 -14.64 6.54
CA VAL A 45 5.17 -13.35 6.10
C VAL A 45 6.28 -12.87 7.04
N ALA A 46 6.26 -13.32 8.29
CA ALA A 46 7.29 -13.10 9.30
C ALA A 46 7.57 -11.62 9.64
N GLY A 47 6.94 -10.69 8.99
CA GLY A 47 7.03 -9.28 9.35
C GLY A 47 6.89 -8.31 8.18
N ILE A 48 6.43 -7.11 8.54
CA ILE A 48 6.36 -5.93 7.69
C ILE A 48 7.32 -4.91 8.27
N GLU A 49 8.18 -4.36 7.46
CA GLU A 49 9.11 -3.29 7.85
C GLU A 49 8.93 -2.08 6.94
N THR A 50 9.08 -0.88 7.50
CA THR A 50 9.16 0.37 6.76
C THR A 50 10.54 0.98 6.88
N VAL A 51 10.95 1.77 5.89
CA VAL A 51 12.27 2.43 5.90
C VAL A 51 12.38 3.53 6.96
N TRP A 52 11.25 4.05 7.45
CA TRP A 52 11.23 5.14 8.43
C TRP A 52 11.01 4.70 9.88
N SER A 53 10.47 3.51 10.10
CA SER A 53 10.13 3.03 11.45
C SER A 53 10.66 1.64 11.76
N GLY A 54 11.20 0.93 10.76
CA GLY A 54 11.67 -0.43 10.92
C GLY A 54 10.53 -1.42 11.05
N HIS A 55 10.56 -2.31 12.05
CA HIS A 55 9.59 -3.39 12.21
C HIS A 55 8.21 -2.87 12.66
N GLU A 56 7.20 -3.08 11.83
CA GLU A 56 5.83 -2.62 12.05
C GLU A 56 4.88 -3.74 12.47
N ALA A 57 5.00 -4.91 11.89
CA ALA A 57 4.14 -6.05 12.15
C ALA A 57 4.94 -7.37 12.14
N PRO A 58 4.51 -8.39 12.92
CA PRO A 58 3.30 -8.41 13.75
C PRO A 58 3.43 -7.61 15.05
N ARG A 59 2.37 -6.90 15.40
CA ARG A 59 2.21 -6.25 16.71
C ARG A 59 1.04 -6.91 17.44
N ARG A 60 1.24 -7.29 18.69
CA ARG A 60 0.27 -8.09 19.44
C ARG A 60 -0.88 -7.30 20.09
N HIS A 61 -0.98 -5.98 19.86
CA HIS A 61 -1.89 -5.13 20.62
C HIS A 61 -2.66 -4.19 19.70
N GLU A 62 -3.36 -3.24 20.27
CA GLU A 62 -4.30 -2.33 19.64
C GLU A 62 -3.75 -1.62 18.39
N PRO A 63 -4.62 -1.26 17.45
CA PRO A 63 -4.22 -0.48 16.28
C PRO A 63 -3.50 0.80 16.68
N VAL A 64 -2.36 1.05 16.09
CA VAL A 64 -1.59 2.29 16.29
C VAL A 64 -1.75 3.16 15.06
N ARG A 65 -2.06 4.43 15.27
CA ARG A 65 -2.08 5.46 14.23
C ARG A 65 -1.01 6.49 14.50
N VAL A 66 -0.14 6.70 13.53
CA VAL A 66 0.87 7.75 13.55
C VAL A 66 0.59 8.69 12.37
N ALA A 67 0.57 9.99 12.62
CA ALA A 67 0.47 11.01 11.58
C ALA A 67 1.81 11.76 11.51
N TYR A 68 2.37 11.81 10.32
CA TYR A 68 3.59 12.58 10.03
C TYR A 68 3.16 13.87 9.33
N GLN A 69 3.48 15.02 9.93
CA GLN A 69 3.11 16.32 9.38
C GLN A 69 4.26 16.88 8.54
N PRO A 70 3.97 17.52 7.39
CA PRO A 70 5.02 18.02 6.49
C PRO A 70 5.99 19.02 7.14
N GLU A 71 5.52 19.77 8.15
CA GLU A 71 6.30 20.77 8.85
C GLU A 71 7.15 20.20 9.99
N GLN A 72 7.01 18.92 10.30
CA GLN A 72 7.77 18.26 11.33
C GLN A 72 9.14 17.80 10.79
N LEU A 73 10.17 17.87 11.63
CA LEU A 73 11.51 17.37 11.30
C LEU A 73 11.52 15.89 10.90
N ASP A 74 10.50 15.14 11.35
CA ASP A 74 10.32 13.72 11.09
C ASP A 74 9.37 13.44 9.90
N SER A 75 9.11 14.44 9.05
CA SER A 75 8.28 14.22 7.85
C SER A 75 8.95 13.18 6.96
N ILE A 76 8.16 12.22 6.51
CA ILE A 76 8.63 11.14 5.65
C ILE A 76 8.34 11.51 4.20
N HIS A 77 9.42 11.67 3.43
CA HIS A 77 9.35 11.90 2.00
C HIS A 77 10.02 10.75 1.25
N LEU A 78 9.34 10.19 0.27
CA LEU A 78 9.87 9.13 -0.58
C LEU A 78 9.85 9.59 -2.04
N GLU A 79 11.00 9.56 -2.67
CA GLU A 79 11.11 9.77 -4.10
C GLU A 79 10.43 8.64 -4.90
N LYS A 80 10.03 8.91 -6.14
CA LYS A 80 9.48 7.88 -7.04
C LYS A 80 10.46 6.72 -7.19
N GLY A 81 9.99 5.51 -6.91
CA GLY A 81 10.82 4.30 -6.97
C GLY A 81 11.67 4.03 -5.74
N ALA A 82 11.67 4.92 -4.75
CA ALA A 82 12.34 4.64 -3.48
C ALA A 82 11.66 3.48 -2.75
N GLU A 83 12.45 2.71 -2.02
CA GLU A 83 11.92 1.65 -1.19
C GLU A 83 11.12 2.26 -0.04
N MET A 84 9.84 1.88 0.05
CA MET A 84 8.97 2.24 1.16
C MET A 84 9.18 1.30 2.35
N GLY A 85 9.39 0.03 2.07
CA GLY A 85 9.47 -1.02 3.07
C GLY A 85 9.54 -2.39 2.43
N ARG A 86 9.47 -3.40 3.25
CA ARG A 86 9.59 -4.79 2.79
C ARG A 86 8.80 -5.76 3.64
N PHE A 87 8.45 -6.87 3.04
CA PHE A 87 8.04 -8.07 3.76
C PHE A 87 9.25 -8.99 3.95
N LYS A 88 9.29 -9.71 5.05
CA LYS A 88 10.38 -10.69 5.27
C LYS A 88 10.19 -11.94 4.43
N LEU A 89 8.94 -12.32 4.14
CA LEU A 89 8.61 -13.44 3.27
C LEU A 89 7.18 -13.30 2.73
N GLY A 90 7.01 -13.30 1.43
CA GLY A 90 5.73 -13.33 0.72
C GLY A 90 4.70 -12.30 1.19
N SER A 91 3.70 -11.96 0.41
CA SER A 91 2.71 -11.00 0.90
C SER A 91 1.60 -10.65 -0.07
N THR A 92 0.71 -9.78 0.42
CA THR A 92 -0.32 -9.12 -0.39
C THR A 92 -0.22 -7.62 -0.19
N VAL A 93 -0.25 -6.88 -1.28
CA VAL A 93 -0.37 -5.41 -1.27
C VAL A 93 -1.65 -5.02 -1.96
N VAL A 94 -2.44 -4.14 -1.32
CA VAL A 94 -3.58 -3.48 -1.94
C VAL A 94 -3.23 -2.02 -2.15
N LEU A 95 -3.38 -1.54 -3.39
CA LEU A 95 -3.16 -0.15 -3.76
C LEU A 95 -4.50 0.53 -3.98
N LEU A 96 -4.70 1.67 -3.34
CA LEU A 96 -5.90 2.50 -3.48
C LEU A 96 -5.49 3.90 -3.91
N PHE A 97 -6.19 4.42 -4.90
CA PHE A 97 -5.98 5.77 -5.44
C PHE A 97 -7.30 6.55 -5.39
N GLY A 98 -7.21 7.85 -5.47
CA GLY A 98 -8.37 8.69 -5.69
C GLY A 98 -9.09 8.33 -7.01
N LYS A 99 -10.34 8.75 -7.11
CA LYS A 99 -11.12 8.53 -8.34
C LYS A 99 -10.40 9.14 -9.53
N ASP A 100 -10.28 8.36 -10.61
CA ASP A 100 -9.68 8.78 -11.89
C ASP A 100 -8.19 9.23 -11.79
N ALA A 101 -7.51 8.96 -10.69
CA ALA A 101 -6.11 9.34 -10.50
C ALA A 101 -5.12 8.50 -11.34
N VAL A 102 -5.50 7.29 -11.70
CA VAL A 102 -4.66 6.38 -12.48
C VAL A 102 -5.46 5.65 -13.56
N ASN A 103 -4.77 5.32 -14.66
CA ASN A 103 -5.24 4.41 -15.71
C ASN A 103 -4.50 3.09 -15.58
N TRP A 104 -5.20 2.03 -15.25
CA TRP A 104 -4.63 0.69 -15.19
C TRP A 104 -4.26 0.19 -16.60
N GLN A 105 -3.23 -0.66 -16.66
CA GLN A 105 -2.86 -1.28 -17.94
C GLN A 105 -3.94 -2.28 -18.37
N ASP A 106 -4.40 -2.22 -19.61
CA ASP A 106 -5.52 -3.00 -20.14
C ASP A 106 -5.30 -4.52 -20.09
N HIS A 107 -4.04 -4.96 -20.13
CA HIS A 107 -3.68 -6.38 -20.06
C HIS A 107 -3.79 -6.98 -18.66
N LEU A 108 -3.86 -6.14 -17.62
CA LEU A 108 -3.94 -6.60 -16.23
C LEU A 108 -5.36 -7.02 -15.88
N LYS A 109 -5.50 -8.27 -15.51
CA LYS A 109 -6.74 -8.90 -15.06
C LYS A 109 -6.48 -9.64 -13.75
N ALA A 110 -7.55 -10.12 -13.11
CA ALA A 110 -7.38 -11.05 -11.99
C ALA A 110 -6.42 -12.18 -12.39
N GLU A 111 -5.51 -12.54 -11.48
CA GLU A 111 -4.49 -13.56 -11.64
C GLU A 111 -3.39 -13.27 -12.68
N SER A 112 -3.35 -12.07 -13.27
CA SER A 112 -2.23 -11.70 -14.15
C SER A 112 -0.92 -11.74 -13.37
N PRO A 113 0.12 -12.44 -13.88
CA PRO A 113 1.43 -12.43 -13.24
C PRO A 113 2.06 -11.04 -13.36
N LEU A 114 2.70 -10.58 -12.29
CA LEU A 114 3.41 -9.30 -12.25
C LEU A 114 4.88 -9.52 -11.90
N LYS A 115 5.73 -8.66 -12.43
CA LYS A 115 7.15 -8.60 -12.09
C LYS A 115 7.48 -7.30 -11.38
N LEU A 116 8.41 -7.37 -10.42
CA LEU A 116 8.90 -6.16 -9.76
C LEU A 116 9.46 -5.19 -10.81
N GLY A 117 9.04 -3.92 -10.71
CA GLY A 117 9.40 -2.87 -11.66
C GLY A 117 8.54 -2.82 -12.93
N GLU A 118 7.61 -3.75 -13.11
CA GLU A 118 6.65 -3.68 -14.21
C GLU A 118 5.63 -2.57 -14.00
N ARG A 119 5.32 -1.84 -15.09
CA ARG A 119 4.31 -0.79 -15.04
C ARG A 119 2.92 -1.39 -14.96
N ILE A 120 2.18 -1.07 -13.92
CA ILE A 120 0.80 -1.53 -13.69
C ILE A 120 -0.25 -0.47 -14.02
N ALA A 121 0.13 0.81 -13.96
CA ALA A 121 -0.75 1.93 -14.27
C ALA A 121 0.05 3.13 -14.76
N THR A 122 -0.63 4.13 -15.29
CA THR A 122 -0.12 5.47 -15.56
C THR A 122 -0.95 6.49 -14.79
N THR A 123 -0.32 7.56 -14.35
CA THR A 123 -1.02 8.68 -13.72
C THR A 123 -1.77 9.48 -14.77
N GLN A 124 -2.94 10.02 -14.40
CA GLN A 124 -3.59 11.04 -15.21
C GLN A 124 -2.77 12.34 -15.13
N PRO A 125 -2.68 13.12 -16.22
CA PRO A 125 -2.15 14.47 -16.11
C PRO A 125 -3.04 15.25 -15.13
N THR A 126 -2.43 15.88 -14.13
CA THR A 126 -3.16 16.77 -13.23
C THR A 126 -3.81 17.86 -14.09
N PRO A 127 -5.12 18.10 -14.01
CA PRO A 127 -5.73 19.22 -14.70
C PRO A 127 -4.97 20.48 -14.28
N ALA A 128 -4.38 21.18 -15.26
CA ALA A 128 -3.73 22.45 -15.00
C ALA A 128 -4.77 23.33 -14.26
N GLU A 129 -4.39 23.82 -13.09
CA GLU A 129 -5.18 24.76 -12.31
C GLU A 129 -5.49 25.93 -13.25
N THR A 130 -6.73 26.03 -13.71
CA THR A 130 -7.17 27.14 -14.55
C THR A 130 -7.05 28.38 -13.69
N ALA A 131 -5.98 29.12 -13.90
CA ALA A 131 -5.79 30.42 -13.27
C ALA A 131 -7.06 31.27 -13.53
N PRO A 132 -7.64 31.93 -12.54
CA PRO A 132 -8.76 32.81 -12.76
C PRO A 132 -8.27 33.94 -13.68
N THR A 133 -8.86 34.02 -14.85
CA THR A 133 -8.68 35.15 -15.75
C THR A 133 -9.21 36.40 -15.04
N ALA A 134 -8.32 37.35 -14.81
CA ALA A 134 -8.65 38.67 -14.26
C ALA A 134 -9.54 39.47 -15.20
#